data_146820dcb3ff6b952ca2b0d366f1607b
#
_entry.id   146820dcb3ff6b952ca2b0d366f1607b
#
_cell.length_a   1.000
_cell.length_b   1.000
_cell.length_c   1.000
_cell.angle_alpha   90.00
_cell.angle_beta   90.00
_cell.angle_gamma   90.00
#
_symmetry.space_group_name_H-M   'P 1'
#
loop_
_entity.id
_entity.type
_entity.pdbx_description
1 polymer ?
#
loop_
_entity_poly.entity_id
_entity_poly.type
_entity_poly.pdbx_seq_one_letter_code
_entity_poly.pdbx_strand_id
1 'polypeptide(L)'
;MYKLKYIRRLSGILAAMFLASTMATVAFAADAEPIDTRTQEGQEISTEAAYAMTVDSNSWEGWPQGPQTYGEGDIVMDAESGAILYAKNIDGKAYPASITKVVTMLIALENGKLDDKVAFSADSVGCVPYGYAHIGMKAGEELSLEQALYGMMLASANEVAYAIGESVGKNAGKDYDWFIQQMNERCKELGGLNSNFVNTNGLDDDNHYTTARDMALIARELLLNHPEFEAVSQTLQYTIPATSMSEARTFQQNHKMFYQSHKNYDARVIAGKTGYTDRCKNTLVTCAQDGDRKLICIALKTHGTNVYDDTENLLNYGFDSFEQLDVASLETSEDIGSFVSGSKVTVPKGVTFSDLKMELTENKDNPENGTVVYTYNGQTVGTFEVTYSQSYIDQHTTKTDVSGKSQGSSTTTMASKLKTIVKYIIIAVCAVIAILFIIVVALIIRKKKIQRERKRRRRQRAARRRQEENRRQNRR
;
A
#
# COMPACT_ATOMS: atom_id res chain seq x y z
N MET A 1 38.08 -32.68 -19.86
CA MET A 1 36.77 -32.85 -20.57
C MET A 1 35.69 -33.55 -19.76
N TYR A 2 35.99 -34.37 -18.76
CA TYR A 2 34.95 -35.10 -17.97
C TYR A 2 34.19 -34.21 -16.93
N LYS A 3 34.82 -33.21 -16.35
CA LYS A 3 34.16 -32.35 -15.34
C LYS A 3 33.05 -31.42 -15.91
N LEU A 4 33.16 -30.99 -17.18
CA LEU A 4 32.15 -30.14 -17.80
C LEU A 4 30.83 -30.89 -18.16
N LYS A 5 30.91 -32.17 -18.44
CA LYS A 5 29.72 -33.02 -18.73
C LYS A 5 28.89 -33.29 -17.46
N TYR A 6 29.54 -33.36 -16.28
CA TYR A 6 28.83 -33.60 -14.99
C TYR A 6 28.08 -32.36 -14.54
N ILE A 7 28.67 -31.15 -14.68
CA ILE A 7 28.02 -29.87 -14.31
C ILE A 7 26.79 -29.60 -15.19
N ARG A 8 26.85 -29.93 -16.49
CA ARG A 8 25.69 -29.78 -17.40
C ARG A 8 24.56 -30.77 -17.12
N ARG A 9 24.84 -31.96 -16.55
CA ARG A 9 23.81 -32.93 -16.15
C ARG A 9 23.17 -32.57 -14.82
N LEU A 10 23.93 -32.01 -13.84
CA LEU A 10 23.39 -31.56 -12.56
C LEU A 10 22.51 -30.32 -12.73
N SER A 11 22.90 -29.36 -13.58
CA SER A 11 22.08 -28.15 -13.83
C SER A 11 20.77 -28.48 -14.57
N GLY A 12 20.76 -29.48 -15.44
CA GLY A 12 19.55 -29.97 -16.12
C GLY A 12 18.57 -30.66 -15.16
N ILE A 13 19.06 -31.40 -14.17
CA ILE A 13 18.23 -32.08 -13.18
C ILE A 13 17.66 -31.10 -12.15
N LEU A 14 18.45 -30.11 -11.71
CA LEU A 14 17.96 -29.03 -10.83
C LEU A 14 16.90 -28.15 -11.51
N ALA A 15 17.09 -27.81 -12.79
CA ALA A 15 16.10 -27.06 -13.56
C ALA A 15 14.81 -27.86 -13.77
N ALA A 16 14.91 -29.16 -14.01
CA ALA A 16 13.74 -30.04 -14.15
C ALA A 16 12.98 -30.23 -12.82
N MET A 17 13.68 -30.32 -11.67
CA MET A 17 13.05 -30.38 -10.36
C MET A 17 12.38 -29.05 -9.98
N PHE A 18 12.97 -27.90 -10.34
CA PHE A 18 12.37 -26.60 -10.09
C PHE A 18 11.12 -26.37 -10.96
N LEU A 19 11.15 -26.81 -12.25
CA LEU A 19 9.96 -26.76 -13.10
C LEU A 19 8.87 -27.73 -12.65
N ALA A 20 9.23 -28.90 -12.14
CA ALA A 20 8.25 -29.86 -11.63
C ALA A 20 7.59 -29.41 -10.32
N SER A 21 8.33 -28.73 -9.43
CA SER A 21 7.77 -28.16 -8.19
C SER A 21 6.84 -26.98 -8.46
N THR A 22 7.16 -26.13 -9.44
CA THR A 22 6.28 -25.00 -9.83
C THR A 22 5.04 -25.46 -10.61
N MET A 23 5.11 -26.57 -11.35
CA MET A 23 3.92 -27.15 -11.99
C MET A 23 3.00 -27.88 -11.02
N ALA A 24 3.53 -28.48 -9.96
CA ALA A 24 2.71 -29.12 -8.92
C ALA A 24 1.91 -28.11 -8.08
N THR A 25 2.49 -26.93 -7.77
CA THR A 25 1.78 -25.86 -7.04
C THR A 25 0.71 -25.16 -7.88
N VAL A 26 0.86 -25.12 -9.21
CA VAL A 26 -0.16 -24.55 -10.11
C VAL A 26 -1.32 -25.51 -10.37
N ALA A 27 -1.12 -26.82 -10.23
CA ALA A 27 -2.16 -27.81 -10.48
C ALA A 27 -3.18 -27.96 -9.33
N PHE A 28 -2.82 -27.60 -8.09
CA PHE A 28 -3.73 -27.67 -6.93
C PHE A 28 -4.60 -26.43 -6.74
N ALA A 29 -4.32 -25.29 -7.41
CA ALA A 29 -5.10 -24.07 -7.30
C ALA A 29 -6.24 -23.94 -8.34
N ALA A 30 -6.45 -24.95 -9.21
CA ALA A 30 -7.28 -24.79 -10.41
C ALA A 30 -8.75 -25.23 -10.29
N ASP A 31 -9.17 -25.91 -9.20
CA ASP A 31 -10.51 -26.49 -9.09
C ASP A 31 -11.28 -26.19 -7.79
N ALA A 32 -10.80 -25.34 -6.90
CA ALA A 32 -11.62 -24.86 -5.79
C ALA A 32 -12.66 -23.86 -6.34
N GLU A 33 -13.95 -24.13 -6.14
CA GLU A 33 -15.01 -23.14 -6.38
C GLU A 33 -14.70 -21.92 -5.51
N PRO A 34 -14.85 -20.69 -6.03
CA PRO A 34 -14.59 -19.49 -5.24
C PRO A 34 -15.50 -19.49 -4.00
N ILE A 35 -14.90 -19.30 -2.82
CA ILE A 35 -15.60 -19.25 -1.54
C ILE A 35 -16.65 -18.14 -1.60
N ASP A 36 -17.93 -18.47 -1.39
CA ASP A 36 -19.01 -17.49 -1.32
C ASP A 36 -19.02 -16.81 0.07
N THR A 37 -18.24 -15.74 0.21
CA THR A 37 -18.10 -14.98 1.47
C THR A 37 -19.37 -14.23 1.89
N ARG A 38 -20.49 -14.40 1.21
CA ARG A 38 -21.81 -13.90 1.63
C ARG A 38 -22.49 -14.87 2.60
N THR A 39 -22.08 -16.14 2.63
CA THR A 39 -22.55 -17.15 3.59
C THR A 39 -21.71 -17.12 4.86
N GLN A 40 -22.30 -17.55 5.99
CA GLN A 40 -21.57 -17.66 7.25
C GLN A 40 -20.41 -18.64 7.13
N GLU A 41 -20.62 -19.83 6.54
CA GLU A 41 -19.60 -20.83 6.30
C GLU A 41 -18.44 -20.29 5.44
N GLY A 42 -18.76 -19.56 4.35
CA GLY A 42 -17.74 -18.95 3.51
C GLY A 42 -16.97 -17.83 4.20
N GLN A 43 -17.59 -17.11 5.14
CA GLN A 43 -16.90 -16.12 5.97
C GLN A 43 -15.95 -16.80 6.96
N GLU A 44 -16.38 -17.87 7.62
CA GLU A 44 -15.56 -18.64 8.55
C GLU A 44 -14.33 -19.23 7.83
N ILE A 45 -14.52 -19.90 6.69
CA ILE A 45 -13.43 -20.45 5.86
C ILE A 45 -12.44 -19.35 5.43
N SER A 46 -12.94 -18.18 4.99
CA SER A 46 -12.09 -17.08 4.55
C SER A 46 -11.32 -16.47 5.73
N THR A 47 -11.94 -16.37 6.91
CA THR A 47 -11.31 -15.87 8.14
C THR A 47 -10.20 -16.81 8.62
N GLU A 48 -10.46 -18.11 8.64
CA GLU A 48 -9.44 -19.13 8.99
C GLU A 48 -8.29 -19.14 8.00
N ALA A 49 -8.58 -19.02 6.69
CA ALA A 49 -7.56 -18.94 5.66
C ALA A 49 -6.67 -17.71 5.82
N ALA A 50 -7.25 -16.54 6.13
CA ALA A 50 -6.50 -15.32 6.41
C ALA A 50 -5.62 -15.49 7.66
N TYR A 51 -6.17 -16.05 8.74
CA TYR A 51 -5.40 -16.29 9.97
C TYR A 51 -4.24 -17.28 9.77
N ALA A 52 -4.39 -18.25 8.87
CA ALA A 52 -3.34 -19.23 8.55
C ALA A 52 -2.24 -18.68 7.60
N MET A 53 -2.40 -17.48 7.04
CA MET A 53 -1.38 -16.88 6.17
C MET A 53 -0.09 -16.62 6.95
N THR A 54 1.04 -16.79 6.28
CA THR A 54 2.36 -16.54 6.86
C THR A 54 2.53 -15.06 7.21
N VAL A 55 3.06 -14.80 8.39
CA VAL A 55 3.57 -13.49 8.79
C VAL A 55 5.00 -13.38 8.25
N ASP A 56 5.21 -12.54 7.23
CA ASP A 56 6.48 -12.46 6.50
C ASP A 56 7.63 -12.04 7.44
N SER A 57 7.36 -11.06 8.33
CA SER A 57 8.36 -10.57 9.29
C SER A 57 8.81 -11.62 10.31
N ASN A 58 8.04 -12.69 10.54
CA ASN A 58 8.43 -13.79 11.43
C ASN A 58 9.58 -14.65 10.85
N SER A 59 9.87 -14.50 9.55
CA SER A 59 11.01 -15.15 8.89
C SER A 59 12.27 -14.30 8.85
N TRP A 60 12.22 -13.03 9.28
CA TRP A 60 13.36 -12.12 9.26
C TRP A 60 14.33 -12.45 10.39
N GLU A 61 15.61 -12.57 10.04
CA GLU A 61 16.65 -12.92 11.01
C GLU A 61 16.78 -11.87 12.13
N GLY A 62 16.72 -12.31 13.39
CA GLY A 62 16.83 -11.43 14.55
C GLY A 62 15.60 -10.55 14.81
N TRP A 63 14.49 -10.75 14.07
CA TRP A 63 13.25 -10.00 14.24
C TRP A 63 12.35 -10.66 15.27
N PRO A 64 11.66 -9.89 16.14
CA PRO A 64 10.72 -10.45 17.10
C PRO A 64 9.57 -11.16 16.38
N GLN A 65 9.06 -12.25 16.98
CA GLN A 65 7.91 -12.97 16.43
C GLN A 65 6.64 -12.16 16.63
N GLY A 66 6.01 -11.74 15.55
CA GLY A 66 4.75 -11.00 15.55
C GLY A 66 3.52 -11.90 15.69
N PRO A 67 2.38 -11.36 16.14
CA PRO A 67 1.13 -12.11 16.29
C PRO A 67 0.55 -12.55 14.95
N GLN A 68 -0.25 -13.61 14.95
CA GLN A 68 -1.14 -13.93 13.84
C GLN A 68 -2.32 -12.97 13.84
N THR A 69 -2.78 -12.57 12.64
CA THR A 69 -3.89 -11.65 12.43
C THR A 69 -4.93 -12.26 11.50
N TYR A 70 -6.15 -11.75 11.54
CA TYR A 70 -7.26 -12.12 10.67
C TYR A 70 -7.32 -11.27 9.39
N GLY A 71 -6.48 -10.25 9.27
CA GLY A 71 -6.28 -9.49 8.04
C GLY A 71 -5.52 -10.29 6.99
N GLU A 72 -5.82 -10.07 5.70
CA GLU A 72 -5.09 -10.67 4.59
C GLU A 72 -3.83 -9.87 4.21
N GLY A 73 -3.72 -8.60 4.67
CA GLY A 73 -2.57 -7.75 4.45
C GLY A 73 -2.43 -6.75 5.58
N ASP A 74 -1.44 -6.92 6.46
CA ASP A 74 -1.27 -6.10 7.65
C ASP A 74 0.17 -5.61 7.79
N ILE A 75 0.34 -4.36 8.21
CA ILE A 75 1.65 -3.73 8.44
C ILE A 75 1.64 -2.90 9.72
N VAL A 76 2.77 -2.90 10.42
CA VAL A 76 3.12 -1.87 11.39
C VAL A 76 4.38 -1.19 10.93
N MET A 77 4.32 0.13 10.83
CA MET A 77 5.44 0.99 10.43
C MET A 77 5.71 2.01 11.54
N ASP A 78 6.97 2.22 11.88
CA ASP A 78 7.38 3.37 12.68
C ASP A 78 7.32 4.64 11.82
N ALA A 79 6.64 5.67 12.30
CA ALA A 79 6.40 6.86 11.50
C ALA A 79 7.67 7.68 11.24
N GLU A 80 8.57 7.77 12.22
CA GLU A 80 9.77 8.60 12.10
C GLU A 80 10.83 7.93 11.21
N SER A 81 11.21 6.70 11.54
CA SER A 81 12.26 5.98 10.82
C SER A 81 11.79 5.40 9.48
N GLY A 82 10.48 5.18 9.30
CA GLY A 82 9.92 4.43 8.18
C GLY A 82 10.18 2.92 8.26
N ALA A 83 10.73 2.43 9.37
CA ALA A 83 11.00 1.01 9.57
C ALA A 83 9.71 0.19 9.60
N ILE A 84 9.69 -0.93 8.88
CA ILE A 84 8.57 -1.88 8.91
C ILE A 84 8.81 -2.84 10.07
N LEU A 85 7.97 -2.77 11.09
CA LEU A 85 8.09 -3.58 12.30
C LEU A 85 7.38 -4.92 12.16
N TYR A 86 6.25 -4.94 11.45
CA TYR A 86 5.44 -6.12 11.16
C TYR A 86 5.04 -6.13 9.70
N ALA A 87 5.12 -7.29 9.08
CA ALA A 87 4.73 -7.49 7.69
C ALA A 87 3.99 -8.81 7.52
N LYS A 88 2.79 -8.74 6.96
CA LYS A 88 2.00 -9.88 6.48
C LYS A 88 1.38 -9.49 5.15
N ASN A 89 1.86 -10.08 4.04
CA ASN A 89 1.37 -9.82 2.67
C ASN A 89 1.19 -8.32 2.36
N ILE A 90 2.16 -7.49 2.81
CA ILE A 90 2.04 -6.04 2.80
C ILE A 90 2.00 -5.42 1.40
N ASP A 91 2.43 -6.14 0.36
CA ASP A 91 2.41 -5.74 -1.04
C ASP A 91 1.26 -6.40 -1.83
N GLY A 92 0.44 -7.19 -1.16
CA GLY A 92 -0.76 -7.81 -1.72
C GLY A 92 -1.83 -6.77 -2.04
N LYS A 93 -2.37 -6.81 -3.27
CA LYS A 93 -3.42 -5.89 -3.71
C LYS A 93 -4.73 -6.18 -3.01
N ALA A 94 -5.35 -5.15 -2.46
CA ALA A 94 -6.65 -5.20 -1.80
C ALA A 94 -7.52 -4.01 -2.21
N TYR A 95 -8.83 -4.16 -2.09
CA TYR A 95 -9.77 -3.04 -2.24
C TYR A 95 -9.76 -2.21 -0.96
N PRO A 96 -9.48 -0.89 -1.04
CA PRO A 96 -9.31 -0.06 0.14
C PRO A 96 -10.63 0.29 0.83
N ALA A 97 -11.76 0.34 0.13
CA ALA A 97 -12.97 1.02 0.58
C ALA A 97 -12.66 2.44 1.07
N SER A 98 -13.33 2.88 2.14
CA SER A 98 -13.25 4.27 2.63
C SER A 98 -11.91 4.68 3.25
N ILE A 99 -10.92 3.79 3.39
CA ILE A 99 -9.56 4.24 3.73
C ILE A 99 -8.92 5.04 2.59
N THR A 100 -9.45 4.96 1.35
CA THR A 100 -9.13 5.87 0.24
C THR A 100 -9.21 7.33 0.64
N LYS A 101 -10.13 7.69 1.57
CA LYS A 101 -10.33 9.06 2.04
C LYS A 101 -9.11 9.64 2.78
N VAL A 102 -8.19 8.78 3.25
CA VAL A 102 -6.88 9.20 3.77
C VAL A 102 -6.04 9.82 2.64
N VAL A 103 -6.03 9.19 1.46
CA VAL A 103 -5.36 9.76 0.28
C VAL A 103 -6.03 11.05 -0.19
N THR A 104 -7.37 11.06 -0.20
CA THR A 104 -8.15 12.26 -0.57
C THR A 104 -7.86 13.42 0.38
N MET A 105 -7.74 13.15 1.69
CA MET A 105 -7.35 14.17 2.68
C MET A 105 -5.96 14.72 2.41
N LEU A 106 -4.98 13.86 2.12
CA LEU A 106 -3.61 14.28 1.80
C LEU A 106 -3.60 15.24 0.61
N ILE A 107 -4.19 14.84 -0.52
CA ILE A 107 -4.19 15.67 -1.72
C ILE A 107 -4.98 16.97 -1.51
N ALA A 108 -6.06 16.94 -0.72
CA ALA A 108 -6.83 18.13 -0.39
C ALA A 108 -6.04 19.14 0.46
N LEU A 109 -5.27 18.66 1.45
CA LEU A 109 -4.44 19.51 2.31
C LEU A 109 -3.23 20.08 1.58
N GLU A 110 -2.62 19.30 0.67
CA GLU A 110 -1.48 19.77 -0.13
C GLU A 110 -1.87 20.81 -1.20
N ASN A 111 -3.14 20.84 -1.66
CA ASN A 111 -3.58 21.65 -2.80
C ASN A 111 -4.71 22.64 -2.48
N GLY A 112 -5.22 22.67 -1.25
CA GLY A 112 -6.31 23.53 -0.81
C GLY A 112 -6.01 24.23 0.51
N LYS A 113 -6.86 25.18 0.88
CA LYS A 113 -6.86 25.85 2.17
C LYS A 113 -8.11 25.46 2.96
N LEU A 114 -8.03 25.42 4.28
CA LEU A 114 -9.14 25.00 5.14
C LEU A 114 -10.41 25.85 4.99
N ASP A 115 -10.26 27.13 4.59
CA ASP A 115 -11.36 28.05 4.32
C ASP A 115 -11.87 28.05 2.87
N ASP A 116 -11.22 27.28 1.98
CA ASP A 116 -11.69 27.12 0.61
C ASP A 116 -13.10 26.52 0.57
N LYS A 117 -13.90 26.95 -0.40
CA LYS A 117 -15.25 26.45 -0.58
C LYS A 117 -15.26 25.10 -1.29
N VAL A 118 -15.92 24.13 -0.68
CA VAL A 118 -16.28 22.85 -1.27
C VAL A 118 -17.75 22.92 -1.67
N ALA A 119 -17.98 23.00 -2.98
CA ALA A 119 -19.33 23.08 -3.58
C ALA A 119 -19.82 21.69 -3.99
N PHE A 120 -21.09 21.40 -3.67
CA PHE A 120 -21.70 20.11 -3.98
C PHE A 120 -22.41 20.20 -5.34
N SER A 121 -21.89 19.52 -6.33
CA SER A 121 -22.48 19.36 -7.65
C SER A 121 -23.61 18.31 -7.65
N ALA A 122 -24.37 18.22 -8.74
CA ALA A 122 -25.30 17.12 -8.92
C ALA A 122 -24.57 15.74 -8.99
N ASP A 123 -23.36 15.73 -9.55
CA ASP A 123 -22.55 14.51 -9.68
C ASP A 123 -22.02 14.06 -8.32
N SER A 124 -21.51 14.97 -7.49
CA SER A 124 -21.04 14.63 -6.15
C SER A 124 -22.15 14.04 -5.26
N VAL A 125 -23.36 14.60 -5.32
CA VAL A 125 -24.52 14.07 -4.58
C VAL A 125 -25.05 12.77 -5.21
N GLY A 126 -25.03 12.68 -6.53
CA GLY A 126 -25.51 11.51 -7.29
C GLY A 126 -24.57 10.32 -7.29
N CYS A 127 -23.30 10.49 -6.91
CA CYS A 127 -22.30 9.41 -6.94
C CYS A 127 -22.51 8.33 -5.88
N VAL A 128 -23.36 8.57 -4.85
CA VAL A 128 -23.54 7.68 -3.70
C VAL A 128 -24.63 6.66 -3.97
N PRO A 129 -24.31 5.36 -4.10
CA PRO A 129 -25.34 4.34 -4.21
C PRO A 129 -26.15 4.22 -2.91
N TYR A 130 -27.37 3.70 -3.04
CA TYR A 130 -28.27 3.48 -1.89
C TYR A 130 -27.59 2.56 -0.85
N GLY A 131 -27.64 2.96 0.42
CA GLY A 131 -27.07 2.22 1.54
C GLY A 131 -25.61 2.52 1.87
N TYR A 132 -24.94 3.36 1.04
CA TYR A 132 -23.57 3.79 1.34
C TYR A 132 -23.54 5.07 2.20
N ALA A 133 -22.41 5.28 2.89
CA ALA A 133 -22.24 6.38 3.83
C ALA A 133 -22.35 7.77 3.18
N HIS A 134 -23.19 8.64 3.75
CA HIS A 134 -23.37 10.04 3.34
C HIS A 134 -23.86 10.87 4.54
N ILE A 135 -23.76 12.20 4.44
CA ILE A 135 -24.30 13.14 5.42
C ILE A 135 -25.48 13.96 4.87
N GLY A 136 -26.00 13.56 3.70
CA GLY A 136 -27.20 14.14 3.10
C GLY A 136 -27.00 15.55 2.54
N MET A 137 -25.85 15.81 1.92
CA MET A 137 -25.63 17.06 1.20
C MET A 137 -26.53 17.16 -0.02
N LYS A 138 -26.89 18.38 -0.38
CA LYS A 138 -27.74 18.68 -1.55
C LYS A 138 -26.92 19.44 -2.60
N ALA A 139 -27.24 19.21 -3.86
CA ALA A 139 -26.62 19.97 -4.95
C ALA A 139 -26.87 21.47 -4.76
N GLY A 140 -25.80 22.27 -4.86
CA GLY A 140 -25.81 23.71 -4.61
C GLY A 140 -25.46 24.11 -3.17
N GLU A 141 -25.33 23.17 -2.22
CA GLU A 141 -24.78 23.49 -0.90
C GLU A 141 -23.25 23.71 -0.99
N GLU A 142 -22.72 24.46 -0.04
CA GLU A 142 -21.28 24.71 0.11
C GLU A 142 -20.87 24.49 1.56
N LEU A 143 -19.66 23.95 1.76
CA LEU A 143 -18.96 23.85 3.05
C LEU A 143 -17.59 24.51 2.92
N SER A 144 -16.93 24.82 4.05
CA SER A 144 -15.49 24.99 4.02
C SER A 144 -14.78 23.65 3.81
N LEU A 145 -13.55 23.64 3.32
CA LEU A 145 -12.75 22.42 3.20
C LEU A 145 -12.59 21.77 4.59
N GLU A 146 -12.37 22.56 5.65
CA GLU A 146 -12.32 22.05 7.02
C GLU A 146 -13.59 21.28 7.39
N GLN A 147 -14.78 21.86 7.21
CA GLN A 147 -16.05 21.20 7.48
C GLN A 147 -16.24 19.93 6.65
N ALA A 148 -15.82 19.98 5.40
CA ALA A 148 -15.86 18.84 4.49
C ALA A 148 -14.94 17.71 4.96
N LEU A 149 -13.71 18.02 5.43
CA LEU A 149 -12.80 17.02 6.00
C LEU A 149 -13.41 16.32 7.22
N TYR A 150 -14.06 17.03 8.13
CA TYR A 150 -14.80 16.40 9.23
C TYR A 150 -15.91 15.48 8.75
N GLY A 151 -16.73 15.91 7.79
CA GLY A 151 -17.78 15.07 7.21
C GLY A 151 -17.25 13.82 6.51
N MET A 152 -16.17 13.98 5.76
CA MET A 152 -15.50 12.89 5.04
C MET A 152 -14.85 11.89 5.99
N MET A 153 -14.13 12.34 7.00
CA MET A 153 -13.33 11.45 7.85
C MET A 153 -14.18 10.79 8.94
N LEU A 154 -15.02 11.53 9.68
CA LEU A 154 -15.81 10.97 10.78
C LEU A 154 -16.98 10.12 10.28
N ALA A 155 -17.84 10.69 9.44
CA ALA A 155 -19.03 10.02 8.91
C ALA A 155 -18.74 9.15 7.69
N SER A 156 -17.52 9.21 7.16
CA SER A 156 -17.15 8.49 5.93
C SER A 156 -17.97 8.90 4.70
N ALA A 157 -18.46 10.15 4.65
CA ALA A 157 -19.36 10.66 3.63
C ALA A 157 -18.76 10.59 2.21
N ASN A 158 -19.41 9.85 1.30
CA ASN A 158 -18.89 9.61 -0.04
C ASN A 158 -19.09 10.81 -0.97
N GLU A 159 -20.24 11.49 -0.87
CA GLU A 159 -20.52 12.71 -1.63
C GLU A 159 -19.56 13.84 -1.26
N VAL A 160 -19.15 13.89 0.02
CA VAL A 160 -18.20 14.90 0.49
C VAL A 160 -16.81 14.65 -0.08
N ALA A 161 -16.35 13.40 -0.09
CA ALA A 161 -15.07 13.05 -0.70
C ALA A 161 -15.02 13.40 -2.20
N TYR A 162 -16.12 13.15 -2.92
CA TYR A 162 -16.24 13.52 -4.33
C TYR A 162 -16.20 15.04 -4.52
N ALA A 163 -17.00 15.80 -3.74
CA ALA A 163 -17.06 17.24 -3.80
C ALA A 163 -15.72 17.91 -3.46
N ILE A 164 -14.94 17.33 -2.54
CA ILE A 164 -13.57 17.79 -2.25
C ILE A 164 -12.71 17.67 -3.52
N GLY A 165 -12.71 16.50 -4.19
CA GLY A 165 -11.93 16.32 -5.42
C GLY A 165 -12.31 17.28 -6.53
N GLU A 166 -13.61 17.50 -6.77
CA GLU A 166 -14.09 18.51 -7.73
C GLU A 166 -13.66 19.94 -7.37
N SER A 167 -13.84 20.32 -6.11
CA SER A 167 -13.62 21.70 -5.68
C SER A 167 -12.14 22.05 -5.63
N VAL A 168 -11.29 21.16 -5.13
CA VAL A 168 -9.84 21.36 -5.10
C VAL A 168 -9.28 21.37 -6.53
N GLY A 169 -9.71 20.45 -7.40
CA GLY A 169 -9.36 20.48 -8.82
C GLY A 169 -9.74 21.80 -9.47
N LYS A 170 -10.97 22.26 -9.27
CA LYS A 170 -11.45 23.55 -9.81
C LYS A 170 -10.66 24.75 -9.28
N ASN A 171 -10.33 24.77 -8.00
CA ASN A 171 -9.53 25.86 -7.41
C ASN A 171 -8.10 25.91 -7.98
N ALA A 172 -7.56 24.74 -8.36
CA ALA A 172 -6.30 24.63 -9.08
C ALA A 172 -6.41 24.93 -10.59
N GLY A 173 -7.60 25.32 -11.10
CA GLY A 173 -7.84 25.53 -12.54
C GLY A 173 -7.88 24.22 -13.34
N LYS A 174 -8.23 23.13 -12.72
CA LYS A 174 -8.25 21.75 -13.21
C LYS A 174 -9.63 21.13 -13.00
N ASP A 175 -9.73 19.80 -13.12
CA ASP A 175 -10.95 19.03 -12.97
C ASP A 175 -10.80 17.89 -11.93
N TYR A 176 -11.83 17.08 -11.79
CA TYR A 176 -11.83 15.93 -10.91
C TYR A 176 -10.81 14.86 -11.32
N ASP A 177 -10.61 14.63 -12.61
CA ASP A 177 -9.66 13.64 -13.13
C ASP A 177 -8.22 14.02 -12.79
N TRP A 178 -7.90 15.33 -12.81
CA TRP A 178 -6.62 15.81 -12.31
C TRP A 178 -6.42 15.47 -10.82
N PHE A 179 -7.46 15.61 -9.98
CA PHE A 179 -7.34 15.25 -8.56
C PHE A 179 -7.05 13.76 -8.38
N ILE A 180 -7.73 12.89 -9.15
CA ILE A 180 -7.45 11.44 -9.18
C ILE A 180 -6.01 11.17 -9.65
N GLN A 181 -5.53 11.89 -10.65
CA GLN A 181 -4.15 11.79 -11.10
C GLN A 181 -3.18 12.16 -9.96
N GLN A 182 -3.42 13.24 -9.21
CA GLN A 182 -2.59 13.64 -8.07
C GLN A 182 -2.58 12.56 -6.97
N MET A 183 -3.69 11.88 -6.68
CA MET A 183 -3.72 10.77 -5.73
C MET A 183 -2.74 9.65 -6.13
N ASN A 184 -2.68 9.31 -7.42
CA ASN A 184 -1.80 8.26 -7.93
C ASN A 184 -0.34 8.71 -8.04
N GLU A 185 -0.08 9.94 -8.45
CA GLU A 185 1.26 10.51 -8.57
C GLU A 185 1.89 10.66 -7.19
N ARG A 186 1.15 11.22 -6.23
CA ARG A 186 1.63 11.40 -4.86
C ARG A 186 1.93 10.08 -4.16
N CYS A 187 1.10 9.06 -4.35
CA CYS A 187 1.38 7.71 -3.86
C CYS A 187 2.72 7.19 -4.39
N LYS A 188 3.02 7.38 -5.67
CA LYS A 188 4.30 6.96 -6.28
C LYS A 188 5.48 7.76 -5.74
N GLU A 189 5.34 9.08 -5.56
CA GLU A 189 6.37 9.93 -4.98
C GLU A 189 6.74 9.51 -3.57
N LEU A 190 5.76 9.04 -2.79
CA LEU A 190 5.98 8.48 -1.45
C LEU A 190 6.59 7.07 -1.47
N GLY A 191 6.81 6.48 -2.65
CA GLY A 191 7.36 5.14 -2.83
C GLY A 191 6.32 4.03 -2.96
N GLY A 192 5.02 4.36 -3.01
CA GLY A 192 3.94 3.42 -3.25
C GLY A 192 3.86 3.00 -4.71
N LEU A 193 4.03 1.71 -5.01
CA LEU A 193 4.17 1.22 -6.37
C LEU A 193 3.02 0.30 -6.82
N ASN A 194 2.15 -0.09 -5.90
CA ASN A 194 1.17 -1.14 -6.13
C ASN A 194 -0.28 -0.68 -5.96
N SER A 195 -0.53 0.62 -5.90
CA SER A 195 -1.87 1.21 -5.80
C SER A 195 -2.33 1.81 -7.11
N ASN A 196 -3.65 1.87 -7.28
CA ASN A 196 -4.31 2.63 -8.32
C ASN A 196 -5.65 3.15 -7.80
N PHE A 197 -5.78 4.45 -7.71
CA PHE A 197 -7.00 5.13 -7.27
C PHE A 197 -7.77 5.64 -8.48
N VAL A 198 -9.08 5.38 -8.54
CA VAL A 198 -9.97 5.82 -9.63
C VAL A 198 -11.15 6.66 -9.13
N ASN A 199 -11.25 6.82 -7.81
CA ASN A 199 -12.22 7.71 -7.16
C ASN A 199 -11.69 8.19 -5.81
N THR A 200 -12.32 9.23 -5.25
CA THR A 200 -11.92 9.87 -3.99
C THR A 200 -12.51 9.22 -2.75
N ASN A 201 -13.50 8.35 -2.89
CA ASN A 201 -14.32 7.86 -1.77
C ASN A 201 -14.11 6.39 -1.42
N GLY A 202 -13.53 5.60 -2.34
CA GLY A 202 -13.27 4.17 -2.13
C GLY A 202 -14.44 3.26 -2.48
N LEU A 203 -15.40 3.73 -3.29
CA LEU A 203 -16.43 2.86 -3.86
C LEU A 203 -15.79 1.80 -4.76
N ASP A 204 -16.39 0.61 -4.78
CA ASP A 204 -15.85 -0.56 -5.48
C ASP A 204 -15.71 -0.33 -6.99
N ASP A 205 -14.49 -0.53 -7.49
CA ASP A 205 -14.14 -0.61 -8.91
C ASP A 205 -13.02 -1.63 -9.06
N ASP A 206 -12.99 -2.40 -10.16
CA ASP A 206 -11.96 -3.43 -10.39
C ASP A 206 -10.55 -2.85 -10.49
N ASN A 207 -10.44 -1.57 -10.87
CA ASN A 207 -9.18 -0.85 -10.99
C ASN A 207 -8.86 0.00 -9.75
N HIS A 208 -9.71 -0.01 -8.70
CA HIS A 208 -9.48 0.74 -7.47
C HIS A 208 -8.89 -0.18 -6.40
N TYR A 209 -7.58 -0.17 -6.22
CA TYR A 209 -6.87 -1.05 -5.30
C TYR A 209 -5.66 -0.37 -4.66
N THR A 210 -5.23 -0.91 -3.53
CA THR A 210 -4.06 -0.46 -2.77
C THR A 210 -3.34 -1.65 -2.13
N THR A 211 -2.27 -1.37 -1.38
CA THR A 211 -1.57 -2.33 -0.52
C THR A 211 -1.42 -1.76 0.89
N ALA A 212 -1.13 -2.63 1.87
CA ALA A 212 -0.89 -2.16 3.23
C ALA A 212 0.34 -1.24 3.32
N ARG A 213 1.40 -1.55 2.56
CA ARG A 213 2.60 -0.71 2.45
C ARG A 213 2.27 0.68 1.90
N ASP A 214 1.58 0.76 0.78
CA ASP A 214 1.29 2.03 0.12
C ASP A 214 0.41 2.93 1.00
N MET A 215 -0.59 2.33 1.68
CA MET A 215 -1.42 3.07 2.64
C MET A 215 -0.64 3.53 3.88
N ALA A 216 0.34 2.74 4.33
CA ALA A 216 1.20 3.14 5.45
C ALA A 216 2.10 4.33 5.08
N LEU A 217 2.64 4.37 3.87
CA LEU A 217 3.41 5.50 3.36
C LEU A 217 2.58 6.79 3.26
N ILE A 218 1.34 6.69 2.77
CA ILE A 218 0.41 7.81 2.66
C ILE A 218 -0.01 8.31 4.07
N ALA A 219 -0.33 7.38 4.98
CA ALA A 219 -0.68 7.74 6.35
C ALA A 219 0.50 8.36 7.10
N ARG A 220 1.74 7.91 6.80
CA ARG A 220 2.98 8.49 7.34
C ARG A 220 3.13 9.94 6.93
N GLU A 221 2.95 10.26 5.66
CA GLU A 221 3.03 11.63 5.15
C GLU A 221 2.03 12.55 5.86
N LEU A 222 0.76 12.12 5.95
CA LEU A 222 -0.26 12.87 6.68
C LEU A 222 0.11 13.08 8.15
N LEU A 223 0.54 12.01 8.83
CA LEU A 223 0.81 12.04 10.28
C LEU A 223 1.98 12.94 10.63
N LEU A 224 2.99 13.03 9.77
CA LEU A 224 4.19 13.82 10.03
C LEU A 224 4.06 15.27 9.60
N ASN A 225 3.32 15.56 8.51
CA ASN A 225 3.35 16.85 7.86
C ASN A 225 2.02 17.61 7.90
N HIS A 226 0.90 16.96 8.31
CA HIS A 226 -0.44 17.55 8.30
C HIS A 226 -1.15 17.34 9.65
N PRO A 227 -1.01 18.27 10.61
CA PRO A 227 -1.61 18.15 11.95
C PRO A 227 -3.15 18.08 11.93
N GLU A 228 -3.78 18.51 10.84
CA GLU A 228 -5.22 18.37 10.61
C GLU A 228 -5.69 16.92 10.64
N PHE A 229 -4.82 15.97 10.27
CA PHE A 229 -5.17 14.55 10.29
C PHE A 229 -5.45 14.06 11.72
N GLU A 230 -4.59 14.42 12.67
CA GLU A 230 -4.82 14.13 14.09
C GLU A 230 -6.03 14.90 14.63
N ALA A 231 -6.11 16.21 14.37
CA ALA A 231 -7.17 17.08 14.88
C ALA A 231 -8.57 16.62 14.44
N VAL A 232 -8.73 16.28 13.16
CA VAL A 232 -10.00 15.77 12.63
C VAL A 232 -10.30 14.37 13.18
N SER A 233 -9.31 13.46 13.21
CA SER A 233 -9.52 12.07 13.61
C SER A 233 -9.89 11.92 15.10
N GLN A 234 -9.31 12.73 15.99
CA GLN A 234 -9.58 12.69 17.44
C GLN A 234 -10.93 13.30 17.82
N THR A 235 -11.59 14.00 16.89
CA THR A 235 -12.91 14.60 17.14
C THR A 235 -13.98 13.51 17.17
N LEU A 236 -14.56 13.24 18.34
CA LEU A 236 -15.58 12.21 18.53
C LEU A 236 -16.92 12.57 17.90
N GLN A 237 -17.26 13.86 17.89
CA GLN A 237 -18.51 14.37 17.32
C GLN A 237 -18.27 15.74 16.69
N TYR A 238 -18.83 15.96 15.51
CA TYR A 238 -18.78 17.25 14.82
C TYR A 238 -20.17 17.64 14.32
N THR A 239 -20.47 18.94 14.36
CA THR A 239 -21.73 19.50 13.86
C THR A 239 -21.45 20.51 12.76
N ILE A 240 -21.87 20.22 11.54
CA ILE A 240 -21.96 21.21 10.48
C ILE A 240 -23.18 22.08 10.75
N PRO A 241 -23.04 23.41 10.85
CA PRO A 241 -24.17 24.33 11.06
C PRO A 241 -25.23 24.21 9.95
N ALA A 242 -26.44 24.68 10.24
CA ALA A 242 -27.50 24.78 9.23
C ALA A 242 -27.04 25.66 8.05
N THR A 243 -27.39 25.25 6.83
CA THR A 243 -27.21 26.03 5.62
C THR A 243 -28.53 26.67 5.20
N SER A 244 -28.54 27.46 4.13
CA SER A 244 -29.82 27.95 3.55
C SER A 244 -30.72 26.82 3.01
N MET A 245 -30.18 25.60 2.84
CA MET A 245 -30.87 24.49 2.20
C MET A 245 -31.12 23.29 3.14
N SER A 246 -30.50 23.26 4.32
CA SER A 246 -30.57 22.11 5.21
C SER A 246 -30.34 22.53 6.66
N GLU A 247 -30.97 21.76 7.59
CA GLU A 247 -30.72 21.87 9.01
C GLU A 247 -29.29 21.46 9.38
N ALA A 248 -28.88 21.77 10.62
CA ALA A 248 -27.57 21.34 11.13
C ALA A 248 -27.42 19.81 11.10
N ARG A 249 -26.23 19.34 10.80
CA ARG A 249 -25.91 17.93 10.72
C ARG A 249 -24.85 17.55 11.75
N THR A 250 -25.21 16.65 12.65
CA THR A 250 -24.28 16.11 13.65
C THR A 250 -23.94 14.68 13.32
N PHE A 251 -22.66 14.35 13.30
CA PHE A 251 -22.15 13.00 13.07
C PHE A 251 -21.00 12.68 14.03
N GLN A 252 -20.74 11.39 14.19
CA GLN A 252 -19.77 10.86 15.13
C GLN A 252 -18.63 10.14 14.41
N GLN A 253 -17.50 10.01 15.11
CA GLN A 253 -16.35 9.23 14.68
C GLN A 253 -16.71 7.74 14.55
N ASN A 254 -16.38 7.13 13.40
CA ASN A 254 -16.64 5.72 13.14
C ASN A 254 -15.56 4.78 13.67
N HIS A 255 -14.34 5.28 13.92
CA HIS A 255 -13.22 4.47 14.42
C HIS A 255 -13.40 4.16 15.91
N LYS A 256 -13.63 2.88 16.23
CA LYS A 256 -14.09 2.48 17.58
C LYS A 256 -13.02 2.59 18.66
N MET A 257 -11.73 2.53 18.31
CA MET A 257 -10.64 2.63 19.28
C MET A 257 -10.52 4.01 19.94
N PHE A 258 -11.25 5.03 19.46
CA PHE A 258 -11.35 6.33 20.12
C PHE A 258 -12.35 6.35 21.29
N TYR A 259 -13.22 5.33 21.41
CA TYR A 259 -14.30 5.35 22.41
C TYR A 259 -13.94 4.51 23.64
N GLN A 260 -13.89 5.12 24.83
CA GLN A 260 -13.62 4.44 26.09
C GLN A 260 -14.61 3.29 26.41
N SER A 261 -15.80 3.33 25.83
CA SER A 261 -16.81 2.27 25.98
C SER A 261 -16.55 1.05 25.09
N HIS A 262 -15.65 1.12 24.14
CA HIS A 262 -15.31 0.00 23.25
C HIS A 262 -14.24 -0.89 23.88
N LYS A 263 -14.35 -2.22 23.71
CA LYS A 263 -13.40 -3.19 24.28
C LYS A 263 -11.94 -2.97 23.84
N ASN A 264 -11.75 -2.47 22.62
CA ASN A 264 -10.42 -2.17 22.05
C ASN A 264 -10.10 -0.66 22.10
N TYR A 265 -10.65 0.08 23.10
CA TYR A 265 -10.22 1.45 23.34
C TYR A 265 -8.73 1.50 23.64
N ASP A 266 -8.02 2.38 22.94
CA ASP A 266 -6.59 2.60 23.17
C ASP A 266 -6.31 4.11 23.22
N ALA A 267 -5.91 4.61 24.37
CA ALA A 267 -5.61 6.03 24.58
C ALA A 267 -4.42 6.53 23.74
N ARG A 268 -3.60 5.62 23.20
CA ARG A 268 -2.48 5.94 22.30
C ARG A 268 -2.94 6.27 20.88
N VAL A 269 -4.16 5.89 20.49
CA VAL A 269 -4.67 6.14 19.12
C VAL A 269 -4.90 7.63 18.91
N ILE A 270 -4.25 8.18 17.88
CA ILE A 270 -4.25 9.62 17.58
C ILE A 270 -4.88 9.95 16.23
N ALA A 271 -4.87 9.04 15.26
CA ALA A 271 -5.51 9.26 13.97
C ALA A 271 -5.97 7.93 13.35
N GLY A 272 -6.86 8.01 12.36
CA GLY A 272 -7.26 6.82 11.64
C GLY A 272 -8.52 6.95 10.80
N LYS A 273 -8.81 5.88 10.05
CA LYS A 273 -9.96 5.78 9.16
C LYS A 273 -10.40 4.34 8.99
N THR A 274 -11.71 4.10 9.11
CA THR A 274 -12.35 2.81 8.83
C THR A 274 -12.78 2.72 7.38
N GLY A 275 -12.79 1.50 6.84
CA GLY A 275 -13.39 1.19 5.54
C GLY A 275 -14.12 -0.14 5.57
N TYR A 276 -15.19 -0.24 4.81
CA TYR A 276 -15.96 -1.47 4.61
C TYR A 276 -16.71 -1.45 3.29
N THR A 277 -16.62 -2.52 2.55
CA THR A 277 -17.59 -2.96 1.52
C THR A 277 -17.72 -4.48 1.61
N ASP A 278 -18.76 -5.05 1.03
CA ASP A 278 -18.90 -6.51 0.98
C ASP A 278 -17.71 -7.20 0.29
N ARG A 279 -17.05 -6.49 -0.59
CA ARG A 279 -15.92 -6.97 -1.39
C ARG A 279 -14.59 -6.91 -0.63
N CYS A 280 -14.31 -5.79 0.04
CA CYS A 280 -13.06 -5.59 0.77
C CYS A 280 -13.10 -6.09 2.21
N LYS A 281 -14.29 -6.37 2.78
CA LYS A 281 -14.50 -6.59 4.21
C LYS A 281 -14.06 -5.36 5.02
N ASN A 282 -13.54 -5.53 6.24
CA ASN A 282 -13.04 -4.40 7.01
C ASN A 282 -11.62 -4.02 6.58
N THR A 283 -11.39 -2.73 6.47
CA THR A 283 -10.07 -2.12 6.33
C THR A 283 -9.92 -1.04 7.39
N LEU A 284 -8.72 -0.89 7.94
CA LEU A 284 -8.46 0.06 9.01
C LEU A 284 -7.08 0.69 8.86
N VAL A 285 -7.04 2.00 8.95
CA VAL A 285 -5.84 2.80 9.19
C VAL A 285 -5.91 3.26 10.64
N THR A 286 -4.86 3.00 11.42
CA THR A 286 -4.75 3.46 12.80
C THR A 286 -3.34 3.98 13.04
N CYS A 287 -3.24 5.22 13.50
CA CYS A 287 -1.99 5.81 13.99
C CYS A 287 -2.05 5.93 15.49
N ALA A 288 -1.00 5.54 16.18
CA ALA A 288 -0.91 5.59 17.63
C ALA A 288 0.40 6.21 18.08
N GLN A 289 0.41 6.86 19.24
CA GLN A 289 1.57 7.48 19.85
C GLN A 289 1.75 7.00 21.30
N ASP A 290 2.97 6.59 21.65
CA ASP A 290 3.36 6.30 23.01
C ASP A 290 4.69 7.02 23.32
N GLY A 291 4.63 8.00 24.22
CA GLY A 291 5.71 8.96 24.40
C GLY A 291 5.97 9.73 23.10
N ASP A 292 7.23 9.70 22.65
CA ASP A 292 7.64 10.35 21.40
C ASP A 292 7.50 9.44 20.16
N ARG A 293 7.19 8.14 20.33
CA ARG A 293 7.08 7.19 19.22
C ARG A 293 5.70 7.20 18.61
N LYS A 294 5.64 7.32 17.29
CA LYS A 294 4.41 7.19 16.52
C LYS A 294 4.47 5.94 15.64
N LEU A 295 3.43 5.11 15.70
CA LEU A 295 3.27 3.93 14.86
C LEU A 295 2.06 4.07 13.95
N ILE A 296 2.16 3.47 12.78
CA ILE A 296 1.10 3.36 11.78
C ILE A 296 0.78 1.88 11.60
N CYS A 297 -0.47 1.52 11.83
CA CYS A 297 -0.99 0.17 11.63
C CYS A 297 -2.04 0.20 10.53
N ILE A 298 -1.86 -0.62 9.49
CA ILE A 298 -2.85 -0.83 8.44
C ILE A 298 -3.28 -2.28 8.47
N ALA A 299 -4.60 -2.52 8.53
CA ALA A 299 -5.19 -3.83 8.39
C ALA A 299 -6.15 -3.84 7.19
N LEU A 300 -5.95 -4.82 6.28
CA LEU A 300 -6.72 -4.96 5.05
C LEU A 300 -7.44 -6.29 5.01
N LYS A 301 -8.70 -6.25 4.55
CA LYS A 301 -9.56 -7.39 4.28
C LYS A 301 -9.74 -8.31 5.49
N THR A 302 -10.12 -7.74 6.62
CA THR A 302 -10.43 -8.46 7.86
C THR A 302 -11.94 -8.69 7.99
N HIS A 303 -12.35 -9.90 8.38
CA HIS A 303 -13.75 -10.23 8.61
C HIS A 303 -14.22 -9.80 10.00
N GLY A 304 -15.46 -9.29 10.09
CA GLY A 304 -16.11 -8.94 11.36
C GLY A 304 -15.36 -7.85 12.16
N THR A 305 -15.41 -7.93 13.47
CA THR A 305 -14.77 -6.98 14.39
C THR A 305 -13.31 -7.30 14.69
N ASN A 306 -12.78 -8.39 14.15
CA ASN A 306 -11.38 -8.84 14.38
C ASN A 306 -10.35 -7.78 14.00
N VAL A 307 -10.69 -6.86 13.08
CA VAL A 307 -9.82 -5.77 12.67
C VAL A 307 -9.33 -4.91 13.84
N TYR A 308 -10.14 -4.74 14.88
CA TYR A 308 -9.75 -3.98 16.07
C TYR A 308 -8.86 -4.80 17.00
N ASP A 309 -9.16 -6.10 17.17
CA ASP A 309 -8.33 -7.02 17.95
C ASP A 309 -6.95 -7.19 17.30
N ASP A 310 -6.90 -7.33 15.97
CA ASP A 310 -5.66 -7.37 15.20
C ASP A 310 -4.85 -6.08 15.39
N THR A 311 -5.50 -4.91 15.26
CA THR A 311 -4.83 -3.61 15.38
C THR A 311 -4.26 -3.39 16.78
N GLU A 312 -5.00 -3.73 17.85
CA GLU A 312 -4.54 -3.63 19.24
C GLU A 312 -3.29 -4.51 19.46
N ASN A 313 -3.35 -5.78 19.03
CA ASN A 313 -2.23 -6.71 19.14
C ASN A 313 -0.99 -6.22 18.36
N LEU A 314 -1.20 -5.68 17.17
CA LEU A 314 -0.13 -5.15 16.32
C LEU A 314 0.51 -3.89 16.90
N LEU A 315 -0.28 -2.97 17.46
CA LEU A 315 0.24 -1.77 18.14
C LEU A 315 1.03 -2.16 19.38
N ASN A 316 0.51 -3.07 20.20
CA ASN A 316 1.23 -3.59 21.35
C ASN A 316 2.55 -4.25 20.94
N TYR A 317 2.54 -5.13 19.92
CA TYR A 317 3.75 -5.73 19.39
C TYR A 317 4.76 -4.67 18.96
N GLY A 318 4.33 -3.63 18.23
CA GLY A 318 5.22 -2.56 17.74
C GLY A 318 5.84 -1.73 18.88
N PHE A 319 5.06 -1.37 19.90
CA PHE A 319 5.58 -0.60 21.04
C PHE A 319 6.43 -1.45 22.01
N ASP A 320 6.04 -2.71 22.21
CA ASP A 320 6.68 -3.55 23.21
C ASP A 320 7.96 -4.23 22.72
N SER A 321 8.09 -4.49 21.42
CA SER A 321 9.18 -5.32 20.88
C SER A 321 10.32 -4.52 20.26
N PHE A 322 10.14 -3.20 20.06
CA PHE A 322 11.12 -2.35 19.37
C PHE A 322 11.46 -1.11 20.20
N GLU A 323 12.60 -0.51 19.89
CA GLU A 323 13.07 0.75 20.49
C GLU A 323 13.69 1.65 19.42
N GLN A 324 13.76 2.95 19.71
CA GLN A 324 14.40 3.93 18.84
C GLN A 324 15.80 4.26 19.35
N LEU A 325 16.78 4.34 18.44
CA LEU A 325 18.14 4.80 18.70
C LEU A 325 18.35 6.12 17.96
N ASP A 326 18.88 7.13 18.66
CA ASP A 326 19.21 8.44 18.10
C ASP A 326 20.47 8.37 17.25
N VAL A 327 20.31 8.45 15.93
CA VAL A 327 21.41 8.32 14.98
C VAL A 327 22.42 9.46 15.14
N ALA A 328 21.98 10.70 15.32
CA ALA A 328 22.86 11.86 15.38
C ALA A 328 23.85 11.80 16.55
N SER A 329 23.48 11.12 17.63
CA SER A 329 24.34 10.93 18.79
C SER A 329 25.24 9.70 18.73
N LEU A 330 24.93 8.71 17.88
CA LEU A 330 25.60 7.42 17.81
C LEU A 330 26.48 7.25 16.57
N GLU A 331 26.18 7.97 15.48
CA GLU A 331 26.94 7.89 14.24
C GLU A 331 28.31 8.56 14.37
N THR A 332 29.34 7.86 13.89
CA THR A 332 30.73 8.31 13.97
C THR A 332 31.43 8.33 12.60
N SER A 333 30.68 8.13 11.51
CA SER A 333 31.25 8.15 10.16
C SER A 333 31.81 9.55 9.83
N GLU A 334 33.04 9.58 9.32
CA GLU A 334 33.68 10.81 8.84
C GLU A 334 33.06 11.34 7.53
N ASP A 335 32.21 10.55 6.88
CA ASP A 335 31.56 10.90 5.60
C ASP A 335 30.32 11.80 5.80
N ILE A 336 29.69 11.74 6.99
CA ILE A 336 28.47 12.48 7.30
C ILE A 336 28.82 13.76 8.05
N GLY A 337 28.38 14.90 7.51
CA GLY A 337 28.53 16.22 8.15
C GLY A 337 27.42 16.53 9.15
N SER A 338 26.15 16.25 8.77
CA SER A 338 24.99 16.43 9.64
C SER A 338 23.80 15.59 9.21
N PHE A 339 22.95 15.27 10.19
CA PHE A 339 21.62 14.67 9.98
C PHE A 339 20.53 15.74 10.09
N VAL A 340 19.38 15.46 9.46
CA VAL A 340 18.17 16.20 9.75
C VAL A 340 17.80 15.95 11.21
N SER A 341 17.37 16.99 11.94
CA SER A 341 17.00 16.90 13.35
C SER A 341 15.95 15.80 13.57
N GLY A 342 16.13 14.99 14.60
CA GLY A 342 15.19 13.91 14.96
C GLY A 342 15.40 12.60 14.20
N SER A 343 16.52 12.38 13.53
CA SER A 343 16.83 11.12 12.85
C SER A 343 17.01 9.97 13.84
N LYS A 344 16.07 9.03 13.85
CA LYS A 344 16.06 7.86 14.74
C LYS A 344 15.86 6.59 13.95
N VAL A 345 16.66 5.57 14.14
CA VAL A 345 16.41 4.22 13.66
C VAL A 345 15.53 3.45 14.64
N THR A 346 14.67 2.57 14.14
CA THR A 346 13.83 1.71 14.98
C THR A 346 14.24 0.26 14.81
N VAL A 347 14.69 -0.34 15.89
CA VAL A 347 15.30 -1.68 15.93
C VAL A 347 14.60 -2.59 16.93
N PRO A 348 14.71 -3.93 16.81
CA PRO A 348 14.30 -4.84 17.86
C PRO A 348 15.00 -4.51 19.18
N LYS A 349 14.31 -4.62 20.32
CA LYS A 349 14.88 -4.36 21.64
C LYS A 349 16.14 -5.19 21.89
N GLY A 350 17.18 -4.52 22.34
CA GLY A 350 18.49 -5.12 22.63
C GLY A 350 19.46 -5.16 21.44
N VAL A 351 19.04 -4.70 20.26
CA VAL A 351 19.93 -4.45 19.11
C VAL A 351 20.65 -3.13 19.34
N THR A 352 21.97 -3.11 19.15
CA THR A 352 22.78 -1.90 19.33
C THR A 352 23.07 -1.23 17.99
N PHE A 353 23.42 0.05 18.01
CA PHE A 353 23.74 0.79 16.80
C PHE A 353 24.92 0.16 16.01
N SER A 354 25.86 -0.48 16.70
CA SER A 354 26.99 -1.19 16.09
C SER A 354 26.60 -2.46 15.30
N ASP A 355 25.38 -2.97 15.50
CA ASP A 355 24.86 -4.13 14.75
C ASP A 355 24.30 -3.72 13.39
N LEU A 356 24.16 -2.42 13.13
CA LEU A 356 23.56 -1.88 11.91
C LEU A 356 24.61 -1.76 10.80
N LYS A 357 24.15 -1.92 9.57
CA LYS A 357 24.92 -1.59 8.37
C LYS A 357 24.41 -0.28 7.79
N MET A 358 25.33 0.62 7.50
CA MET A 358 25.05 1.89 6.84
C MET A 358 25.36 1.79 5.34
N GLU A 359 24.47 2.32 4.52
CA GLU A 359 24.68 2.53 3.09
C GLU A 359 24.36 3.99 2.77
N LEU A 360 25.29 4.66 2.10
CA LEU A 360 25.20 6.06 1.73
C LEU A 360 24.98 6.17 0.22
N THR A 361 23.94 6.88 -0.19
CA THR A 361 23.59 7.10 -1.59
C THR A 361 23.67 8.58 -1.92
N GLU A 362 24.46 8.94 -2.94
CA GLU A 362 24.62 10.30 -3.40
C GLU A 362 23.35 10.85 -4.07
N ASN A 363 23.00 12.10 -3.76
CA ASN A 363 21.98 12.83 -4.49
C ASN A 363 22.61 13.42 -5.77
N LYS A 364 22.13 13.00 -6.93
CA LYS A 364 22.65 13.44 -8.23
C LYS A 364 22.39 14.91 -8.52
N ASP A 365 21.34 15.48 -7.94
CA ASP A 365 20.90 16.85 -8.16
C ASP A 365 21.54 17.82 -7.16
N ASN A 366 22.01 17.31 -6.02
CA ASN A 366 22.71 18.09 -5.00
C ASN A 366 23.88 17.29 -4.42
N PRO A 367 25.12 17.51 -4.90
CA PRO A 367 26.29 16.73 -4.49
C PRO A 367 26.75 16.97 -3.03
N GLU A 368 26.16 17.94 -2.33
CA GLU A 368 26.43 18.19 -0.92
C GLU A 368 25.54 17.34 0.02
N ASN A 369 24.48 16.76 -0.54
CA ASN A 369 23.50 15.97 0.21
C ASN A 369 23.42 14.54 -0.30
N GLY A 370 22.98 13.65 0.56
CA GLY A 370 22.72 12.25 0.24
C GLY A 370 21.63 11.65 1.09
N THR A 371 21.35 10.40 0.83
CA THR A 371 20.44 9.59 1.64
C THR A 371 21.24 8.49 2.31
N VAL A 372 21.12 8.38 3.63
CA VAL A 372 21.67 7.27 4.39
C VAL A 372 20.57 6.27 4.72
N VAL A 373 20.86 4.99 4.53
CA VAL A 373 19.98 3.87 4.86
C VAL A 373 20.68 3.00 5.88
N TYR A 374 20.04 2.79 7.02
CA TYR A 374 20.49 1.83 8.03
C TYR A 374 19.69 0.55 7.91
N THR A 375 20.40 -0.58 7.96
CA THR A 375 19.79 -1.91 7.91
C THR A 375 20.26 -2.80 9.05
N TYR A 376 19.34 -3.64 9.56
CA TYR A 376 19.63 -4.72 10.49
C TYR A 376 19.23 -6.04 9.84
N ASN A 377 20.18 -6.97 9.67
CA ASN A 377 19.98 -8.25 9.00
C ASN A 377 19.22 -8.15 7.64
N GLY A 378 19.51 -7.08 6.88
CA GLY A 378 18.91 -6.84 5.58
C GLY A 378 17.54 -6.13 5.61
N GLN A 379 17.01 -5.81 6.79
CA GLN A 379 15.78 -5.02 6.94
C GLN A 379 16.13 -3.55 7.17
N THR A 380 15.47 -2.64 6.46
CA THR A 380 15.63 -1.20 6.66
C THR A 380 15.04 -0.78 8.00
N VAL A 381 15.87 -0.17 8.86
CA VAL A 381 15.50 0.31 10.19
C VAL A 381 15.46 1.84 10.28
N GLY A 382 15.90 2.53 9.24
CA GLY A 382 15.78 3.99 9.10
C GLY A 382 16.40 4.47 7.79
N THR A 383 15.82 5.56 7.25
CA THR A 383 16.29 6.23 6.04
C THR A 383 16.21 7.74 6.27
N PHE A 384 17.31 8.45 6.05
CA PHE A 384 17.40 9.88 6.35
C PHE A 384 18.17 10.63 5.27
N GLU A 385 17.81 11.90 5.07
CA GLU A 385 18.64 12.83 4.34
C GLU A 385 19.78 13.33 5.22
N VAL A 386 20.97 13.41 4.64
CA VAL A 386 22.19 13.87 5.30
C VAL A 386 22.91 14.89 4.43
N THR A 387 23.65 15.77 5.10
CA THR A 387 24.66 16.59 4.45
C THR A 387 26.00 15.88 4.58
N TYR A 388 26.76 15.80 3.52
CA TYR A 388 28.10 15.21 3.54
C TYR A 388 29.08 16.07 4.32
N SER A 389 30.11 15.45 4.88
CA SER A 389 31.26 16.16 5.44
C SER A 389 32.07 16.81 4.31
N GLN A 390 32.82 17.88 4.64
CA GLN A 390 33.68 18.52 3.67
C GLN A 390 34.76 17.57 3.12
N SER A 391 35.27 16.66 3.96
CA SER A 391 36.23 15.63 3.55
C SER A 391 35.65 14.67 2.52
N TYR A 392 34.39 14.27 2.66
CA TYR A 392 33.68 13.43 1.67
C TYR A 392 33.52 14.18 0.35
N ILE A 393 33.03 15.42 0.39
CA ILE A 393 32.82 16.27 -0.79
C ILE A 393 34.16 16.46 -1.54
N ASP A 394 35.25 16.79 -0.85
CA ASP A 394 36.56 17.00 -1.46
C ASP A 394 37.13 15.74 -2.12
N GLN A 395 36.80 14.55 -1.62
CA GLN A 395 37.24 13.26 -2.18
C GLN A 395 36.42 12.84 -3.40
N HIS A 396 35.12 13.17 -3.42
CA HIS A 396 34.17 12.70 -4.43
C HIS A 396 33.84 13.75 -5.50
N THR A 397 34.07 15.05 -5.24
CA THR A 397 34.01 16.09 -6.28
C THR A 397 35.27 15.98 -7.12
N THR A 398 35.15 15.37 -8.30
CA THR A 398 36.18 15.39 -9.30
C THR A 398 36.51 16.84 -9.66
N LYS A 399 37.72 17.31 -9.31
CA LYS A 399 38.23 18.57 -9.81
C LYS A 399 38.23 18.47 -11.35
N THR A 400 37.30 19.12 -11.99
CA THR A 400 37.41 19.45 -13.43
C THR A 400 38.56 20.43 -13.57
N ASP A 401 39.77 19.92 -13.62
CA ASP A 401 40.92 20.71 -14.03
C ASP A 401 40.74 21.14 -15.50
N VAL A 402 40.43 22.41 -15.65
CA VAL A 402 40.49 23.11 -16.92
C VAL A 402 42.00 23.25 -17.27
N SER A 403 42.64 22.18 -17.70
CA SER A 403 43.87 22.25 -18.47
C SER A 403 43.96 21.01 -19.35
N GLY A 404 43.67 21.21 -20.64
CA GLY A 404 43.82 20.17 -21.65
C GLY A 404 45.25 19.67 -21.75
N LYS A 405 45.41 18.37 -21.47
CA LYS A 405 46.36 17.46 -22.15
C LYS A 405 45.99 16.03 -21.86
N SER A 406 45.52 15.33 -22.86
CA SER A 406 45.29 13.89 -22.83
C SER A 406 46.61 13.15 -22.66
N GLN A 407 46.75 12.33 -21.66
CA GLN A 407 47.62 11.17 -21.68
C GLN A 407 46.79 9.92 -21.40
N GLY A 408 46.75 9.06 -22.43
CA GLY A 408 46.05 7.81 -22.40
C GLY A 408 46.68 6.83 -21.42
N SER A 409 45.89 6.24 -20.55
CA SER A 409 46.22 5.05 -19.81
C SER A 409 45.13 4.01 -19.96
N SER A 410 45.54 2.81 -20.26
CA SER A 410 44.82 1.63 -20.71
C SER A 410 43.89 1.01 -19.68
N THR A 411 42.73 1.61 -19.51
CA THR A 411 41.59 0.99 -18.71
C THR A 411 40.41 0.55 -19.59
N THR A 412 40.59 0.60 -20.93
CA THR A 412 39.52 0.36 -21.92
C THR A 412 39.11 -1.11 -22.09
N THR A 413 39.88 -2.06 -21.54
CA THR A 413 39.66 -3.50 -21.83
C THR A 413 38.65 -4.19 -20.89
N MET A 414 38.47 -3.72 -19.68
CA MET A 414 37.51 -4.34 -18.71
C MET A 414 36.09 -3.80 -18.90
N ALA A 415 35.94 -2.51 -19.11
CA ALA A 415 34.62 -1.89 -19.31
C ALA A 415 33.95 -2.32 -20.62
N SER A 416 34.73 -2.57 -21.68
CA SER A 416 34.17 -3.09 -22.92
C SER A 416 33.72 -4.56 -22.81
N LYS A 417 34.46 -5.38 -22.07
CA LYS A 417 34.04 -6.77 -21.78
C LYS A 417 32.78 -6.81 -20.88
N LEU A 418 32.67 -5.93 -19.89
CA LEU A 418 31.50 -5.83 -19.03
C LEU A 418 30.25 -5.40 -19.81
N LYS A 419 30.36 -4.38 -20.67
CA LYS A 419 29.29 -3.94 -21.58
C LYS A 419 28.82 -5.07 -22.51
N THR A 420 29.73 -5.89 -22.99
CA THR A 420 29.43 -7.02 -23.87
C THR A 420 28.68 -8.14 -23.08
N ILE A 421 29.13 -8.44 -21.88
CA ILE A 421 28.46 -9.43 -20.97
C ILE A 421 27.06 -8.96 -20.61
N VAL A 422 26.89 -7.69 -20.21
CA VAL A 422 25.58 -7.09 -19.88
C VAL A 422 24.65 -7.14 -21.11
N LYS A 423 25.14 -6.86 -22.31
CA LYS A 423 24.35 -6.97 -23.54
C LYS A 423 23.85 -8.38 -23.79
N TYR A 424 24.66 -9.42 -23.58
CA TYR A 424 24.22 -10.82 -23.74
C TYR A 424 23.24 -11.25 -22.64
N ILE A 425 23.41 -10.76 -21.41
CA ILE A 425 22.44 -11.00 -20.33
C ILE A 425 21.08 -10.38 -20.68
N ILE A 426 21.05 -9.14 -21.16
CA ILE A 426 19.82 -8.47 -21.60
C ILE A 426 19.13 -9.25 -22.73
N ILE A 427 19.89 -9.70 -23.73
CA ILE A 427 19.35 -10.50 -24.84
C ILE A 427 18.76 -11.81 -24.32
N ALA A 428 19.43 -12.50 -23.39
CA ALA A 428 18.95 -13.74 -22.80
C ALA A 428 17.65 -13.52 -21.99
N VAL A 429 17.59 -12.44 -21.21
CA VAL A 429 16.37 -12.07 -20.44
C VAL A 429 15.22 -11.72 -21.40
N CYS A 430 15.46 -10.95 -22.46
CA CYS A 430 14.43 -10.66 -23.46
C CYS A 430 13.92 -11.92 -24.18
N ALA A 431 14.80 -12.88 -24.46
CA ALA A 431 14.41 -14.16 -25.06
C ALA A 431 13.52 -14.99 -24.12
N VAL A 432 13.84 -15.02 -22.81
CA VAL A 432 13.01 -15.69 -21.80
C VAL A 432 11.63 -15.04 -21.70
N ILE A 433 11.58 -13.68 -21.66
CA ILE A 433 10.32 -12.94 -21.61
C ILE A 433 9.46 -13.22 -22.85
N ALA A 434 10.07 -13.27 -24.04
CA ALA A 434 9.36 -13.59 -25.28
C ALA A 434 8.78 -15.01 -25.28
N ILE A 435 9.52 -16.00 -24.75
CA ILE A 435 9.03 -17.37 -24.59
C ILE A 435 7.86 -17.43 -23.60
N LEU A 436 7.96 -16.74 -22.47
CA LEU A 436 6.87 -16.68 -21.47
C LEU A 436 5.62 -16.02 -22.06
N PHE A 437 5.79 -14.94 -22.85
CA PHE A 437 4.67 -14.30 -23.55
C PHE A 437 3.98 -15.24 -24.53
N ILE A 438 4.72 -16.02 -25.31
CA ILE A 438 4.16 -17.02 -26.24
C ILE A 438 3.35 -18.08 -25.47
N ILE A 439 3.88 -18.54 -24.32
CA ILE A 439 3.18 -19.54 -23.47
C ILE A 439 1.87 -18.96 -22.94
N VAL A 440 1.88 -17.71 -22.44
CA VAL A 440 0.67 -17.03 -21.93
C VAL A 440 -0.38 -16.87 -23.04
N VAL A 441 0.02 -16.44 -24.23
CA VAL A 441 -0.88 -16.33 -25.38
C VAL A 441 -1.48 -17.68 -25.75
N ALA A 442 -0.66 -18.75 -25.77
CA ALA A 442 -1.15 -20.11 -26.06
C ALA A 442 -2.17 -20.60 -25.01
N LEU A 443 -1.94 -20.30 -23.72
CA LEU A 443 -2.87 -20.61 -22.63
C LEU A 443 -4.20 -19.84 -22.76
N ILE A 444 -4.14 -18.56 -23.11
CA ILE A 444 -5.35 -17.74 -23.37
C ILE A 444 -6.18 -18.31 -24.53
N ILE A 445 -5.52 -18.70 -25.62
CA ILE A 445 -6.18 -19.30 -26.79
C ILE A 445 -6.84 -20.63 -26.38
N ARG A 446 -6.12 -21.47 -25.62
CA ARG A 446 -6.65 -22.75 -25.11
C ARG A 446 -7.85 -22.52 -24.20
N LYS A 447 -7.79 -21.56 -23.28
CA LYS A 447 -8.91 -21.19 -22.38
C LYS A 447 -10.15 -20.72 -23.18
N LYS A 448 -9.95 -19.87 -24.18
CA LYS A 448 -11.05 -19.43 -25.10
C LYS A 448 -11.66 -20.60 -25.87
N LYS A 449 -10.84 -21.57 -26.33
CA LYS A 449 -11.34 -22.77 -27.03
C LYS A 449 -12.21 -23.62 -26.10
N ILE A 450 -11.75 -23.89 -24.88
CA ILE A 450 -12.50 -24.67 -23.87
C ILE A 450 -13.83 -23.97 -23.54
N GLN A 451 -13.83 -22.65 -23.34
CA GLN A 451 -15.06 -21.88 -23.08
C GLN A 451 -16.06 -21.97 -24.24
N ARG A 452 -15.59 -21.90 -25.50
CA ARG A 452 -16.45 -22.07 -26.69
C ARG A 452 -17.07 -23.47 -26.74
N GLU A 453 -16.30 -24.51 -26.42
CA GLU A 453 -16.79 -25.90 -26.37
C GLU A 453 -17.82 -26.10 -25.24
N ARG A 454 -17.56 -25.56 -24.03
CA ARG A 454 -18.53 -25.59 -22.92
C ARG A 454 -19.84 -24.87 -23.28
N LYS A 455 -19.77 -23.70 -23.94
CA LYS A 455 -20.95 -22.96 -24.42
C LYS A 455 -21.74 -23.74 -25.48
N ARG A 456 -21.04 -24.46 -26.37
CA ARG A 456 -21.64 -25.34 -27.37
C ARG A 456 -22.38 -26.53 -26.74
N ARG A 457 -21.74 -27.19 -25.74
CA ARG A 457 -22.36 -28.31 -25.00
C ARG A 457 -23.57 -27.85 -24.17
N ARG A 458 -23.54 -26.66 -23.54
CA ARG A 458 -24.72 -26.09 -22.86
C ARG A 458 -25.87 -25.83 -23.79
N ARG A 459 -25.63 -25.25 -24.98
CA ARG A 459 -26.66 -25.04 -26.02
C ARG A 459 -27.27 -26.35 -26.50
N GLN A 460 -26.47 -27.40 -26.74
CA GLN A 460 -26.96 -28.70 -27.15
C GLN A 460 -27.82 -29.39 -26.06
N ARG A 461 -27.42 -29.28 -24.79
CA ARG A 461 -28.21 -29.80 -23.65
C ARG A 461 -29.56 -29.04 -23.53
N ALA A 462 -29.56 -27.72 -23.66
CA ALA A 462 -30.78 -26.93 -23.64
C ALA A 462 -31.72 -27.26 -24.79
N ALA A 463 -31.19 -27.47 -26.00
CA ALA A 463 -31.99 -27.88 -27.16
C ALA A 463 -32.62 -29.29 -26.97
N ARG A 464 -31.87 -30.26 -26.41
CA ARG A 464 -32.39 -31.58 -26.06
C ARG A 464 -33.52 -31.53 -25.02
N ARG A 465 -33.38 -30.73 -23.97
CA ARG A 465 -34.44 -30.54 -22.96
C ARG A 465 -35.71 -29.95 -23.56
N ARG A 466 -35.59 -28.93 -24.41
CA ARG A 466 -36.76 -28.37 -25.13
C ARG A 466 -37.45 -29.39 -26.04
N GLN A 467 -36.71 -30.26 -26.73
CA GLN A 467 -37.27 -31.32 -27.51
C GLN A 467 -37.99 -32.39 -26.65
N GLU A 468 -37.48 -32.72 -25.51
CA GLU A 468 -38.10 -33.67 -24.56
C GLU A 468 -39.39 -33.07 -23.95
N GLU A 469 -39.39 -31.76 -23.61
CA GLU A 469 -40.58 -31.06 -23.12
C GLU A 469 -41.68 -31.00 -24.19
N ASN A 470 -41.35 -30.66 -25.43
CA ASN A 470 -42.31 -30.67 -26.50
C ASN A 470 -42.87 -32.08 -26.79
N ARG A 471 -42.03 -33.16 -26.69
CA ARG A 471 -42.53 -34.52 -26.82
C ARG A 471 -43.43 -34.94 -25.67
N ARG A 472 -43.23 -34.41 -24.44
CA ARG A 472 -44.14 -34.67 -23.31
C ARG A 472 -45.46 -33.92 -23.44
N GLN A 473 -45.45 -32.70 -23.98
CA GLN A 473 -46.67 -31.93 -24.23
C GLN A 473 -47.54 -32.57 -25.35
N ASN A 474 -46.94 -33.09 -26.44
CA ASN A 474 -47.67 -33.75 -27.52
C ASN A 474 -48.15 -35.19 -27.16
N ARG A 475 -47.84 -35.72 -25.99
CA ARG A 475 -48.36 -37.00 -25.49
C ARG A 475 -49.49 -36.88 -24.46
N ARG A 476 -49.82 -35.65 -24.08
CA ARG A 476 -51.04 -35.32 -23.31
C ARG A 476 -52.14 -34.76 -24.22
#